data_4998c4f1c26918b74703c3b9f0bfe5ad
#
_entry.id   4998c4f1c26918b74703c3b9f0bfe5ad
#
_cell.length_a   1.000
_cell.length_b   1.000
_cell.length_c   1.000
_cell.angle_alpha   90.00
_cell.angle_beta   90.00
_cell.angle_gamma   90.00
#
_symmetry.space_group_name_H-M   'P 1'
#
loop_
_entity.id
_entity.type
_entity.pdbx_description
1 polymer ?
#
loop_
_entity_poly.entity_id
_entity_poly.type
_entity_poly.pdbx_seq_one_letter_code
_entity_poly.pdbx_strand_id
1 'polypeptide(L)'
;TNVGVNTGVTASSATVLATDDDLSSLVSDGDTYEIRNVLTIADLFGADNSAELEGATAGNTSNADIVWVQTATGYTKVYYNAVARPFPPLSVGWKGTTTGGADASTTPVYFTDAIWVQVQRSAFSADEKGVDPSDLTSKDIVLTGSVVTHSSEVAAESGFNYMNRIFPGDMSLSESGLENDIAHATAGNTTDADLVWVPDGSGGYNKYYYNGVARPFPPLGVGWKGTTTGNADASSANLSSAFILERKGSGAMVTVPLPAGVNL
;
A
#
# COMPACT_ATOMS: atom_id res chain seq x y z
N THR A 1 -11.07 -20.53 -11.05
CA THR A 1 -10.54 -19.16 -11.03
C THR A 1 -9.06 -19.29 -10.70
N ASN A 2 -8.19 -18.88 -11.61
CA ASN A 2 -6.75 -18.91 -11.33
C ASN A 2 -6.43 -17.70 -10.43
N VAL A 3 -5.92 -17.98 -9.26
CA VAL A 3 -5.38 -16.97 -8.35
C VAL A 3 -3.86 -16.96 -8.54
N GLY A 4 -3.29 -15.80 -8.84
CA GLY A 4 -1.85 -15.65 -8.97
C GLY A 4 -1.20 -15.47 -7.61
N VAL A 5 -0.23 -16.31 -7.27
CA VAL A 5 0.63 -16.11 -6.10
C VAL A 5 1.83 -15.26 -6.52
N ASN A 6 2.18 -14.25 -5.71
CA ASN A 6 3.28 -13.35 -5.98
C ASN A 6 4.38 -13.53 -4.94
N THR A 7 5.61 -13.64 -5.42
CA THR A 7 6.80 -13.75 -4.57
C THR A 7 8.00 -13.07 -5.22
N GLY A 8 8.97 -12.67 -4.42
CA GLY A 8 10.25 -12.14 -4.91
C GLY A 8 11.12 -13.26 -5.50
N VAL A 9 11.78 -12.99 -6.61
CA VAL A 9 12.80 -13.89 -7.18
C VAL A 9 14.18 -13.42 -6.68
N THR A 10 14.83 -14.25 -5.87
CA THR A 10 16.13 -13.94 -5.26
C THR A 10 17.32 -14.41 -6.10
N ALA A 11 17.12 -15.47 -6.88
CA ALA A 11 18.11 -15.97 -7.82
C ALA A 11 17.44 -16.70 -8.99
N SER A 12 18.09 -16.72 -10.13
CA SER A 12 17.61 -17.44 -11.31
C SER A 12 18.75 -18.11 -12.07
N SER A 13 18.45 -19.25 -12.66
CA SER A 13 19.31 -19.94 -13.62
C SER A 13 18.45 -20.40 -14.82
N ALA A 14 19.03 -21.09 -15.78
CA ALA A 14 18.27 -21.59 -16.92
C ALA A 14 17.11 -22.56 -16.55
N THR A 15 17.15 -23.15 -15.36
CA THR A 15 16.22 -24.19 -14.94
C THR A 15 15.70 -24.03 -13.51
N VAL A 16 16.13 -23.02 -12.78
CA VAL A 16 15.76 -22.81 -11.37
C VAL A 16 15.48 -21.35 -11.11
N LEU A 17 14.34 -21.09 -10.46
CA LEU A 17 14.02 -19.83 -9.83
C LEU A 17 14.05 -20.06 -8.31
N ALA A 18 14.84 -19.30 -7.60
CA ALA A 18 14.77 -19.21 -6.14
C ALA A 18 13.87 -18.05 -5.75
N THR A 19 12.92 -18.31 -4.88
CA THR A 19 11.91 -17.36 -4.43
C THR A 19 12.08 -17.03 -2.95
N ASP A 20 11.61 -15.87 -2.52
CA ASP A 20 11.62 -15.44 -1.12
C ASP A 20 10.72 -16.34 -0.26
N ASP A 21 9.59 -16.75 -0.83
CA ASP A 21 8.59 -17.59 -0.16
C ASP A 21 8.71 -19.04 -0.60
N ASP A 22 8.34 -19.98 0.28
CA ASP A 22 8.18 -21.39 -0.05
C ASP A 22 6.85 -21.59 -0.79
N LEU A 23 6.93 -21.74 -2.10
CA LEU A 23 5.77 -21.97 -2.97
C LEU A 23 5.42 -23.45 -3.16
N SER A 24 6.12 -24.39 -2.52
CA SER A 24 6.02 -25.83 -2.79
C SER A 24 4.60 -26.40 -2.59
N SER A 25 3.79 -25.77 -1.75
CA SER A 25 2.39 -26.15 -1.53
C SER A 25 1.39 -25.42 -2.45
N LEU A 26 1.83 -24.41 -3.18
CA LEU A 26 0.98 -23.48 -3.94
C LEU A 26 1.14 -23.67 -5.45
N VAL A 27 2.28 -24.20 -5.92
CA VAL A 27 2.57 -24.38 -7.32
C VAL A 27 2.76 -25.87 -7.66
N SER A 28 2.36 -26.24 -8.86
CA SER A 28 2.41 -27.61 -9.38
C SER A 28 3.06 -27.66 -10.76
N ASP A 29 3.49 -28.85 -11.15
CA ASP A 29 4.00 -29.05 -12.50
C ASP A 29 2.93 -28.70 -13.55
N GLY A 30 3.30 -27.87 -14.51
CA GLY A 30 2.42 -27.37 -15.55
C GLY A 30 1.78 -26.00 -15.26
N ASP A 31 1.97 -25.44 -14.08
CA ASP A 31 1.55 -24.07 -13.80
C ASP A 31 2.35 -23.05 -14.64
N THR A 32 1.69 -21.98 -15.00
CA THR A 32 2.32 -20.88 -15.73
C THR A 32 2.83 -19.83 -14.76
N TYR A 33 3.94 -19.18 -15.10
CA TYR A 33 4.50 -18.10 -14.32
C TYR A 33 4.86 -16.90 -15.21
N GLU A 34 4.89 -15.73 -14.60
CA GLU A 34 5.36 -14.50 -15.22
C GLU A 34 6.42 -13.86 -14.31
N ILE A 35 7.54 -13.46 -14.90
CA ILE A 35 8.58 -12.70 -14.21
C ILE A 35 8.44 -11.23 -14.61
N ARG A 36 8.28 -10.37 -13.64
CA ARG A 36 8.22 -8.92 -13.80
C ARG A 36 9.38 -8.26 -13.08
N ASN A 37 9.90 -7.18 -13.66
CA ASN A 37 10.84 -6.34 -12.95
C ASN A 37 10.13 -5.67 -11.78
N VAL A 38 10.77 -5.70 -10.61
CA VAL A 38 10.31 -4.90 -9.47
C VAL A 38 10.66 -3.44 -9.75
N LEU A 39 9.67 -2.56 -9.62
CA LEU A 39 9.89 -1.12 -9.71
C LEU A 39 10.66 -0.65 -8.48
N THR A 40 11.42 0.42 -8.65
CA THR A 40 12.15 1.08 -7.58
C THR A 40 11.60 2.49 -7.34
N ILE A 41 12.02 3.12 -6.27
CA ILE A 41 11.70 4.52 -5.99
C ILE A 41 12.14 5.41 -7.17
N ALA A 42 13.31 5.16 -7.75
CA ALA A 42 13.80 5.91 -8.90
C ALA A 42 12.95 5.67 -10.17
N ASP A 43 12.39 4.49 -10.35
CA ASP A 43 11.49 4.20 -11.48
C ASP A 43 10.14 4.91 -11.34
N LEU A 44 9.63 5.02 -10.10
CA LEU A 44 8.32 5.63 -9.84
C LEU A 44 8.36 7.17 -9.82
N PHE A 45 9.39 7.74 -9.22
CA PHE A 45 9.47 9.18 -8.96
C PHE A 45 10.56 9.89 -9.77
N GLY A 46 11.29 9.15 -10.59
CA GLY A 46 12.46 9.63 -11.31
C GLY A 46 13.73 9.58 -10.47
N ALA A 47 14.85 9.20 -11.07
CA ALA A 47 16.15 9.19 -10.40
C ALA A 47 16.59 10.60 -9.95
N ASP A 48 16.12 11.61 -10.67
CA ASP A 48 16.34 13.05 -10.45
C ASP A 48 15.13 13.74 -9.78
N ASN A 49 14.16 12.97 -9.29
CA ASN A 49 12.90 13.47 -8.75
C ASN A 49 12.06 14.22 -9.80
N SER A 50 11.98 13.69 -11.02
CA SER A 50 11.14 14.25 -12.09
C SER A 50 9.65 14.27 -11.75
N ALA A 51 9.20 13.51 -10.76
CA ALA A 51 7.87 13.66 -10.15
C ALA A 51 7.74 14.95 -9.31
N GLU A 52 8.83 15.72 -9.14
CA GLU A 52 8.89 17.02 -8.45
C GLU A 52 8.33 16.99 -7.01
N LEU A 53 8.53 15.92 -6.24
CA LEU A 53 8.29 15.93 -4.80
C LEU A 53 9.17 16.97 -4.13
N GLU A 54 8.71 17.57 -3.03
CA GLU A 54 9.52 18.57 -2.33
C GLU A 54 10.77 17.92 -1.73
N GLY A 55 11.93 18.43 -2.12
CA GLY A 55 13.21 17.87 -1.74
C GLY A 55 13.76 18.43 -0.42
N ALA A 56 14.51 17.61 0.29
CA ALA A 56 15.24 18.03 1.48
C ALA A 56 16.45 18.89 1.12
N THR A 57 16.74 19.86 1.96
CA THR A 57 17.95 20.69 1.86
C THR A 57 19.04 20.15 2.78
N ALA A 58 20.13 19.64 2.21
CA ALA A 58 21.27 19.13 2.97
C ALA A 58 20.91 18.09 4.04
N GLY A 59 19.91 17.25 3.74
CA GLY A 59 19.39 16.22 4.62
C GLY A 59 18.41 16.68 5.69
N ASN A 60 18.01 17.95 5.67
CA ASN A 60 16.92 18.43 6.53
C ASN A 60 15.58 18.10 5.87
N THR A 61 14.84 17.18 6.47
CA THR A 61 13.56 16.66 5.95
C THR A 61 12.34 17.38 6.49
N SER A 62 12.51 18.47 7.27
CA SER A 62 11.37 19.15 7.93
C SER A 62 10.30 19.65 6.95
N ASN A 63 10.71 19.97 5.72
CA ASN A 63 9.82 20.46 4.68
C ASN A 63 9.82 19.55 3.43
N ALA A 64 10.47 18.40 3.50
CA ALA A 64 10.54 17.47 2.39
C ALA A 64 9.36 16.51 2.38
N ASP A 65 8.89 16.16 1.20
CA ASP A 65 7.93 15.08 1.05
C ASP A 65 8.61 13.74 1.38
N ILE A 66 7.90 12.89 2.11
CA ILE A 66 8.41 11.59 2.54
C ILE A 66 7.59 10.48 1.90
N VAL A 67 8.27 9.59 1.22
CA VAL A 67 7.66 8.36 0.68
C VAL A 67 7.86 7.22 1.67
N TRP A 68 6.78 6.59 2.06
CA TRP A 68 6.77 5.44 2.95
C TRP A 68 6.57 4.18 2.12
N VAL A 69 7.49 3.25 2.24
CA VAL A 69 7.46 1.97 1.53
C VAL A 69 7.39 0.85 2.56
N GLN A 70 6.47 -0.06 2.37
CA GLN A 70 6.36 -1.25 3.23
C GLN A 70 7.57 -2.16 3.04
N THR A 71 7.98 -2.80 4.12
CA THR A 71 9.01 -3.83 4.15
C THR A 71 8.51 -5.00 4.98
N ALA A 72 9.14 -6.15 4.90
CA ALA A 72 8.77 -7.34 5.68
C ALA A 72 8.73 -7.09 7.21
N THR A 73 9.42 -6.07 7.72
CA THR A 73 9.52 -5.78 9.16
C THR A 73 8.93 -4.43 9.56
N GLY A 74 8.18 -3.76 8.68
CA GLY A 74 7.60 -2.44 8.93
C GLY A 74 7.70 -1.52 7.72
N TYR A 75 8.24 -0.32 7.92
CA TYR A 75 8.36 0.67 6.85
C TYR A 75 9.77 1.21 6.73
N THR A 76 10.18 1.44 5.48
CA THR A 76 11.27 2.37 5.21
C THR A 76 10.69 3.71 4.74
N LYS A 77 11.36 4.79 5.12
CA LYS A 77 11.00 6.15 4.71
C LYS A 77 12.11 6.69 3.84
N VAL A 78 11.74 7.17 2.67
CA VAL A 78 12.68 7.75 1.73
C VAL A 78 12.28 9.17 1.38
N TYR A 79 13.26 10.00 1.05
CA TYR A 79 13.09 11.38 0.61
C TYR A 79 14.09 11.71 -0.47
N TYR A 80 13.82 12.72 -1.26
CA TYR A 80 14.79 13.24 -2.20
C TYR A 80 15.63 14.35 -1.55
N ASN A 81 16.94 14.20 -1.52
CA ASN A 81 17.85 15.27 -1.07
C ASN A 81 18.22 16.15 -2.26
N ALA A 82 17.66 17.35 -2.32
CA ALA A 82 17.86 18.27 -3.45
C ALA A 82 19.18 19.04 -3.37
N VAL A 83 19.72 19.21 -2.17
CA VAL A 83 20.96 19.99 -1.94
C VAL A 83 21.97 19.13 -1.18
N ALA A 84 23.16 18.97 -1.75
CA ALA A 84 24.23 18.23 -1.10
C ALA A 84 24.73 18.91 0.17
N ARG A 85 25.19 18.12 1.12
CA ARG A 85 25.86 18.59 2.35
C ARG A 85 27.31 18.11 2.34
N PRO A 86 28.30 19.02 2.53
CA PRO A 86 29.72 18.62 2.51
C PRO A 86 30.17 17.87 3.75
N PHE A 87 29.58 18.15 4.94
CA PHE A 87 30.00 17.53 6.20
C PHE A 87 28.85 17.40 7.21
N PRO A 88 28.58 16.21 7.76
CA PRO A 88 29.01 14.93 7.16
C PRO A 88 28.45 14.82 5.74
N PRO A 89 29.19 14.17 4.81
CA PRO A 89 28.85 14.21 3.40
C PRO A 89 27.49 13.56 3.11
N LEU A 90 26.65 14.24 2.33
CA LEU A 90 25.39 13.74 1.84
C LEU A 90 25.18 14.23 0.40
N SER A 91 25.12 13.31 -0.54
CA SER A 91 24.91 13.64 -1.96
C SER A 91 23.45 13.97 -2.27
N VAL A 92 23.21 14.63 -3.41
CA VAL A 92 21.88 14.74 -4.02
C VAL A 92 21.36 13.36 -4.39
N GLY A 93 20.04 13.18 -4.41
CA GLY A 93 19.36 11.95 -4.78
C GLY A 93 18.49 11.38 -3.66
N TRP A 94 17.87 10.24 -3.92
CA TRP A 94 17.00 9.52 -2.97
C TRP A 94 17.78 9.01 -1.77
N LYS A 95 17.27 9.24 -0.58
CA LYS A 95 17.91 8.91 0.70
C LYS A 95 16.93 8.27 1.66
N GLY A 96 17.42 7.27 2.43
CA GLY A 96 16.65 6.70 3.53
C GLY A 96 16.76 7.56 4.80
N THR A 97 15.63 7.79 5.47
CA THR A 97 15.61 8.59 6.72
C THR A 97 16.29 7.84 7.88
N THR A 98 16.12 6.53 7.96
CA THR A 98 16.60 5.67 9.05
C THR A 98 18.00 5.11 8.80
N THR A 99 18.51 5.22 7.59
CA THR A 99 19.81 4.63 7.17
C THR A 99 20.96 5.64 7.14
N GLY A 100 20.79 6.78 7.84
CA GLY A 100 21.84 7.80 7.87
C GLY A 100 22.08 8.51 6.53
N GLY A 101 21.09 8.53 5.65
CA GLY A 101 21.19 9.14 4.32
C GLY A 101 21.83 8.25 3.27
N ALA A 102 21.83 6.93 3.47
CA ALA A 102 22.25 5.98 2.43
C ALA A 102 21.35 6.14 1.19
N ASP A 103 21.90 5.76 0.03
CA ASP A 103 21.14 5.77 -1.22
C ASP A 103 19.93 4.84 -1.12
N ALA A 104 18.78 5.37 -1.51
CA ALA A 104 17.48 4.68 -1.48
C ALA A 104 16.81 4.65 -2.86
N SER A 105 17.52 5.04 -3.93
CA SER A 105 16.97 5.06 -5.29
C SER A 105 16.49 3.69 -5.75
N THR A 106 17.17 2.63 -5.31
CA THR A 106 16.89 1.23 -5.65
C THR A 106 15.95 0.53 -4.66
N THR A 107 15.34 1.27 -3.71
CA THR A 107 14.36 0.67 -2.80
C THR A 107 13.22 0.06 -3.63
N PRO A 108 12.95 -1.24 -3.49
CA PRO A 108 11.94 -1.92 -4.27
C PRO A 108 10.53 -1.50 -3.83
N VAL A 109 9.63 -1.43 -4.80
CA VAL A 109 8.19 -1.21 -4.58
C VAL A 109 7.46 -2.30 -5.35
N TYR A 110 6.86 -3.22 -4.64
CA TYR A 110 6.09 -4.30 -5.25
C TYR A 110 4.72 -3.80 -5.68
N PHE A 111 4.20 -4.34 -6.79
CA PHE A 111 2.90 -3.90 -7.31
C PHE A 111 1.72 -4.23 -6.38
N THR A 112 1.92 -5.12 -5.43
CA THR A 112 0.97 -5.48 -4.36
C THR A 112 0.97 -4.50 -3.20
N ASP A 113 2.04 -3.69 -3.07
CA ASP A 113 2.21 -2.78 -1.96
C ASP A 113 1.57 -1.43 -2.25
N ALA A 114 1.01 -0.81 -1.24
CA ALA A 114 0.68 0.60 -1.27
C ALA A 114 1.89 1.41 -0.82
N ILE A 115 2.20 2.46 -1.54
CA ILE A 115 3.13 3.49 -1.10
C ILE A 115 2.36 4.66 -0.52
N TRP A 116 2.96 5.31 0.44
CA TRP A 116 2.39 6.47 1.10
C TRP A 116 3.27 7.68 0.88
N VAL A 117 2.72 8.74 0.31
CA VAL A 117 3.43 10.00 0.16
C VAL A 117 2.91 10.98 1.22
N GLN A 118 3.75 11.27 2.19
CA GLN A 118 3.49 12.30 3.19
C GLN A 118 3.95 13.64 2.64
N VAL A 119 3.00 14.47 2.26
CA VAL A 119 3.27 15.82 1.75
C VAL A 119 3.42 16.77 2.93
N GLN A 120 4.63 17.35 3.07
CA GLN A 120 4.95 18.30 4.14
C GLN A 120 4.95 19.74 3.61
N ARG A 121 3.76 20.33 3.48
CA ARG A 121 3.60 21.65 2.89
C ARG A 121 3.41 22.80 3.89
N SER A 122 3.74 22.63 5.17
CA SER A 122 3.56 23.65 6.20
C SER A 122 4.48 24.87 6.07
N ALA A 123 5.43 24.88 5.13
CA ALA A 123 6.44 25.93 5.00
C ALA A 123 6.42 26.69 3.68
N PHE A 124 5.43 26.47 2.81
CA PHE A 124 5.30 27.33 1.64
C PHE A 124 4.67 28.66 2.03
N SER A 125 5.49 29.71 2.09
CA SER A 125 4.95 31.05 1.95
C SER A 125 4.55 31.26 0.47
N ALA A 126 3.36 31.81 0.24
CA ALA A 126 2.86 32.18 -1.09
C ALA A 126 3.85 33.05 -1.89
N ASP A 127 4.79 33.68 -1.22
CA ASP A 127 5.73 34.65 -1.76
C ASP A 127 6.92 34.02 -2.53
N GLU A 128 7.23 32.74 -2.31
CA GLU A 128 8.43 32.14 -2.89
C GLU A 128 8.24 31.53 -4.28
N LYS A 129 7.02 31.21 -4.69
CA LYS A 129 6.75 30.61 -6.03
C LYS A 129 5.60 31.25 -6.81
N GLY A 130 4.93 32.28 -6.29
CA GLY A 130 3.81 32.95 -6.96
C GLY A 130 2.58 32.05 -7.17
N VAL A 131 2.46 30.96 -6.44
CA VAL A 131 1.35 30.02 -6.49
C VAL A 131 0.55 30.14 -5.20
N ASP A 132 -0.77 30.26 -5.32
CA ASP A 132 -1.67 30.27 -4.17
C ASP A 132 -1.51 28.97 -3.35
N PRO A 133 -1.28 29.02 -2.03
CA PRO A 133 -1.19 27.84 -1.19
C PRO A 133 -2.42 26.91 -1.28
N SER A 134 -3.59 27.45 -1.64
CA SER A 134 -4.79 26.66 -1.90
C SER A 134 -4.71 25.80 -3.16
N ASP A 135 -3.87 26.16 -4.12
CA ASP A 135 -3.64 25.41 -5.36
C ASP A 135 -2.63 24.27 -5.19
N LEU A 136 -1.98 24.18 -4.04
CA LEU A 136 -0.93 23.20 -3.73
C LEU A 136 -1.46 21.97 -2.94
N THR A 137 -2.77 21.78 -2.86
CA THR A 137 -3.40 20.74 -2.05
C THR A 137 -3.28 19.33 -2.63
N SER A 138 -2.97 19.20 -3.90
CA SER A 138 -2.77 17.90 -4.56
C SER A 138 -1.64 17.97 -5.59
N LYS A 139 -0.99 16.85 -5.82
CA LYS A 139 -0.04 16.65 -6.90
C LYS A 139 -0.38 15.36 -7.62
N ASP A 140 -0.54 15.44 -8.93
CA ASP A 140 -0.79 14.28 -9.77
C ASP A 140 0.54 13.57 -10.08
N ILE A 141 0.61 12.29 -9.74
CA ILE A 141 1.69 11.40 -10.14
C ILE A 141 1.11 10.43 -11.15
N VAL A 142 1.61 10.48 -12.37
CA VAL A 142 1.15 9.59 -13.44
C VAL A 142 2.03 8.34 -13.47
N LEU A 143 1.43 7.20 -13.16
CA LEU A 143 2.06 5.89 -13.31
C LEU A 143 1.49 5.21 -14.55
N THR A 144 2.36 4.67 -15.40
CA THR A 144 1.97 3.90 -16.58
C THR A 144 2.47 2.48 -16.46
N GLY A 145 1.65 1.49 -16.86
CA GLY A 145 2.03 0.09 -16.77
C GLY A 145 0.94 -0.83 -17.30
N SER A 146 1.16 -2.13 -17.18
CA SER A 146 0.16 -3.15 -17.51
C SER A 146 -0.80 -3.35 -16.33
N VAL A 147 -2.08 -3.54 -16.63
CA VAL A 147 -3.08 -3.91 -15.62
C VAL A 147 -2.99 -5.40 -15.36
N VAL A 148 -3.04 -5.79 -14.07
CA VAL A 148 -3.13 -7.19 -13.68
C VAL A 148 -4.51 -7.74 -14.09
N THR A 149 -4.53 -8.89 -14.74
CA THR A 149 -5.74 -9.48 -15.34
C THR A 149 -6.27 -10.71 -14.58
N HIS A 150 -5.74 -10.95 -13.38
CA HIS A 150 -6.13 -12.07 -12.52
C HIS A 150 -6.18 -11.63 -11.05
N SER A 151 -6.92 -12.38 -10.23
CA SER A 151 -6.87 -12.23 -8.78
C SER A 151 -5.47 -12.56 -8.27
N SER A 152 -5.02 -11.87 -7.24
CA SER A 152 -3.68 -12.07 -6.69
C SER A 152 -3.75 -12.35 -5.19
N GLU A 153 -2.92 -13.27 -4.71
CA GLU A 153 -2.69 -13.49 -3.30
C GLU A 153 -1.49 -12.66 -2.83
N VAL A 154 -1.67 -12.00 -1.69
CA VAL A 154 -0.68 -11.13 -1.07
C VAL A 154 -0.48 -11.58 0.38
N ALA A 155 0.75 -11.74 0.80
CA ALA A 155 1.05 -12.02 2.20
C ALA A 155 0.71 -10.80 3.07
N ALA A 156 -0.08 -11.01 4.12
CA ALA A 156 -0.40 -9.99 5.10
C ALA A 156 0.06 -10.47 6.48
N GLU A 157 1.02 -9.76 7.05
CA GLU A 157 1.61 -10.06 8.35
C GLU A 157 0.75 -9.54 9.51
N SER A 158 1.05 -9.99 10.74
CA SER A 158 0.41 -9.43 11.93
C SER A 158 0.70 -7.94 12.05
N GLY A 159 -0.31 -7.13 12.36
CA GLY A 159 -0.22 -5.68 12.43
C GLY A 159 -0.73 -4.97 11.18
N PHE A 160 -0.11 -3.85 10.84
CA PHE A 160 -0.55 -3.00 9.73
C PHE A 160 0.13 -3.40 8.42
N ASN A 161 -0.67 -3.71 7.41
CA ASN A 161 -0.25 -4.01 6.06
C ASN A 161 -0.80 -2.94 5.12
N TYR A 162 0.08 -2.24 4.41
CA TYR A 162 -0.33 -1.28 3.40
C TYR A 162 -0.53 -2.02 2.08
N MET A 163 -1.75 -2.12 1.66
CA MET A 163 -2.16 -2.93 0.52
C MET A 163 -2.64 -2.05 -0.63
N ASN A 164 -2.37 -2.51 -1.82
CA ASN A 164 -2.93 -1.96 -3.05
C ASN A 164 -4.04 -2.89 -3.55
N ARG A 165 -5.13 -2.29 -4.00
CA ARG A 165 -6.22 -3.02 -4.68
C ARG A 165 -5.83 -3.66 -6.01
N ILE A 166 -4.60 -3.48 -6.50
CA ILE A 166 -4.01 -4.05 -7.72
C ILE A 166 -4.75 -3.65 -9.01
N PHE A 167 -6.06 -3.43 -8.95
CA PHE A 167 -6.91 -3.12 -10.08
C PHE A 167 -7.44 -1.67 -10.03
N PRO A 168 -7.36 -0.89 -11.12
CA PRO A 168 -7.65 0.55 -11.11
C PRO A 168 -9.14 0.93 -11.09
N GLY A 169 -10.07 -0.02 -11.10
CA GLY A 169 -11.51 0.26 -11.06
C GLY A 169 -12.02 0.55 -9.65
N ASP A 170 -13.24 1.07 -9.51
CA ASP A 170 -13.92 1.15 -8.22
C ASP A 170 -14.31 -0.24 -7.73
N MET A 171 -14.23 -0.44 -6.42
CA MET A 171 -14.58 -1.70 -5.76
C MET A 171 -15.18 -1.39 -4.40
N SER A 172 -16.32 -1.96 -4.08
CA SER A 172 -16.89 -1.89 -2.73
C SER A 172 -16.27 -2.96 -1.82
N LEU A 173 -16.44 -2.79 -0.51
CA LEU A 173 -16.01 -3.79 0.46
C LEU A 173 -16.68 -5.15 0.21
N SER A 174 -17.96 -5.17 -0.19
CA SER A 174 -18.65 -6.43 -0.50
C SER A 174 -18.17 -7.12 -1.80
N GLU A 175 -17.54 -6.37 -2.71
CA GLU A 175 -16.96 -6.92 -3.94
C GLU A 175 -15.50 -7.34 -3.76
N SER A 176 -14.87 -6.87 -2.68
CA SER A 176 -13.45 -7.12 -2.43
C SER A 176 -13.13 -8.57 -2.09
N GLY A 177 -14.11 -9.34 -1.57
CA GLY A 177 -13.88 -10.70 -1.10
C GLY A 177 -12.98 -10.82 0.13
N LEU A 178 -12.49 -9.70 0.68
CA LEU A 178 -11.60 -9.68 1.84
C LEU A 178 -12.17 -10.42 3.04
N GLU A 179 -13.50 -10.46 3.19
CA GLU A 179 -14.17 -11.20 4.26
C GLU A 179 -13.84 -12.69 4.30
N ASN A 180 -13.36 -13.26 3.21
CA ASN A 180 -13.00 -14.69 3.19
C ASN A 180 -11.66 -14.98 3.85
N ASP A 181 -10.78 -13.97 3.96
CA ASP A 181 -9.38 -14.14 4.36
C ASP A 181 -9.02 -13.39 5.64
N ILE A 182 -9.97 -12.67 6.24
CA ILE A 182 -9.76 -11.86 7.45
C ILE A 182 -10.46 -12.45 8.69
N ALA A 183 -9.96 -12.11 9.87
CA ALA A 183 -10.61 -12.47 11.11
C ALA A 183 -11.89 -11.64 11.35
N HIS A 184 -13.00 -12.32 11.58
CA HIS A 184 -14.31 -11.70 11.74
C HIS A 184 -14.58 -11.25 13.18
N ALA A 185 -15.34 -10.17 13.32
CA ALA A 185 -15.91 -9.76 14.59
C ALA A 185 -17.05 -10.70 14.99
N THR A 186 -17.18 -10.94 16.29
CA THR A 186 -18.28 -11.71 16.87
C THR A 186 -19.26 -10.76 17.55
N ALA A 187 -20.49 -10.68 17.02
CA ALA A 187 -21.57 -9.85 17.58
C ALA A 187 -21.15 -8.36 17.77
N GLY A 188 -20.31 -7.85 16.90
CA GLY A 188 -19.78 -6.49 16.93
C GLY A 188 -18.58 -6.27 17.85
N ASN A 189 -18.04 -7.32 18.47
CA ASN A 189 -16.79 -7.25 19.20
C ASN A 189 -15.61 -7.35 18.21
N THR A 190 -14.82 -6.27 18.11
CA THR A 190 -13.70 -6.16 17.18
C THR A 190 -12.33 -6.40 17.82
N THR A 191 -12.28 -6.90 19.07
CA THR A 191 -11.01 -7.07 19.79
C THR A 191 -10.03 -7.94 19.02
N ASP A 192 -10.51 -9.05 18.48
CA ASP A 192 -9.73 -10.03 17.73
C ASP A 192 -10.02 -10.00 16.22
N ALA A 193 -10.82 -9.04 15.76
CA ALA A 193 -11.17 -8.91 14.35
C ALA A 193 -10.15 -8.06 13.61
N ASP A 194 -9.87 -8.44 12.38
CA ASP A 194 -9.09 -7.62 11.48
C ASP A 194 -9.87 -6.37 11.06
N LEU A 195 -9.17 -5.27 10.84
CA LEU A 195 -9.77 -4.01 10.45
C LEU A 195 -9.23 -3.54 9.10
N VAL A 196 -10.12 -3.05 8.25
CA VAL A 196 -9.79 -2.39 6.99
C VAL A 196 -9.89 -0.88 7.20
N TRP A 197 -8.79 -0.17 6.98
CA TRP A 197 -8.70 1.28 7.11
C TRP A 197 -8.61 1.90 5.73
N VAL A 198 -9.59 2.70 5.39
CA VAL A 198 -9.69 3.36 4.09
C VAL A 198 -9.54 4.88 4.30
N PRO A 199 -8.65 5.55 3.55
CA PRO A 199 -8.54 7.02 3.61
C PRO A 199 -9.90 7.69 3.40
N ASP A 200 -10.20 8.71 4.21
CA ASP A 200 -11.47 9.44 4.17
C ASP A 200 -11.43 10.70 3.29
N GLY A 201 -10.27 10.95 2.65
CA GLY A 201 -10.03 12.12 1.80
C GLY A 201 -9.78 13.42 2.57
N SER A 202 -9.88 13.42 3.91
CA SER A 202 -9.63 14.58 4.76
C SER A 202 -8.36 14.45 5.63
N GLY A 203 -7.54 13.45 5.33
CA GLY A 203 -6.31 13.12 6.08
C GLY A 203 -6.53 12.15 7.23
N GLY A 204 -7.73 11.61 7.37
CA GLY A 204 -8.10 10.57 8.32
C GLY A 204 -8.45 9.25 7.65
N TYR A 205 -9.05 8.35 8.44
CA TYR A 205 -9.45 7.02 8.00
C TYR A 205 -10.83 6.65 8.48
N ASN A 206 -11.62 6.07 7.59
CA ASN A 206 -12.75 5.24 7.93
C ASN A 206 -12.26 3.82 8.24
N LYS A 207 -12.76 3.22 9.32
CA LYS A 207 -12.38 1.86 9.73
C LYS A 207 -13.58 0.94 9.62
N TYR A 208 -13.34 -0.20 9.00
CA TYR A 208 -14.35 -1.21 8.73
C TYR A 208 -13.93 -2.57 9.27
N TYR A 209 -14.89 -3.41 9.59
CA TYR A 209 -14.70 -4.79 9.97
C TYR A 209 -15.83 -5.65 9.40
N TYR A 210 -15.59 -6.94 9.26
CA TYR A 210 -16.64 -7.88 8.92
C TYR A 210 -17.22 -8.50 10.18
N ASN A 211 -18.55 -8.37 10.41
CA ASN A 211 -19.24 -9.02 11.51
C ASN A 211 -19.70 -10.40 11.06
N GLY A 212 -19.05 -11.45 11.55
CA GLY A 212 -19.35 -12.83 11.17
C GLY A 212 -20.53 -13.44 11.95
N VAL A 213 -20.89 -12.87 13.12
CA VAL A 213 -21.96 -13.37 13.97
C VAL A 213 -22.94 -12.27 14.32
N ALA A 214 -24.20 -12.48 14.02
CA ALA A 214 -25.24 -11.51 14.35
C ALA A 214 -25.46 -11.38 15.87
N ARG A 215 -25.85 -10.19 16.30
CA ARG A 215 -26.28 -9.90 17.69
C ARG A 215 -27.76 -9.51 17.70
N PRO A 216 -28.60 -10.15 18.55
CA PRO A 216 -30.02 -9.84 18.56
C PRO A 216 -30.37 -8.52 19.26
N PHE A 217 -29.56 -8.11 20.28
CA PHE A 217 -29.83 -6.87 21.01
C PHE A 217 -28.56 -6.18 21.53
N PRO A 218 -28.38 -4.88 21.23
CA PRO A 218 -29.05 -4.17 20.14
C PRO A 218 -28.76 -4.88 18.81
N PRO A 219 -29.70 -4.88 17.85
CA PRO A 219 -29.59 -5.72 16.66
C PRO A 219 -28.39 -5.32 15.80
N LEU A 220 -27.61 -6.31 15.40
CA LEU A 220 -26.47 -6.17 14.50
C LEU A 220 -26.39 -7.39 13.57
N GLY A 221 -26.59 -7.16 12.28
CA GLY A 221 -26.51 -8.22 11.27
C GLY A 221 -25.09 -8.63 10.94
N VAL A 222 -24.95 -9.77 10.26
CA VAL A 222 -23.71 -10.20 9.58
C VAL A 222 -23.38 -9.23 8.45
N GLY A 223 -22.10 -9.12 8.10
CA GLY A 223 -21.61 -8.31 7.00
C GLY A 223 -20.69 -7.17 7.44
N TRP A 224 -20.25 -6.37 6.46
CA TRP A 224 -19.37 -5.23 6.65
C TRP A 224 -20.01 -4.14 7.51
N LYS A 225 -19.26 -3.62 8.47
CA LYS A 225 -19.69 -2.58 9.40
C LYS A 225 -18.63 -1.51 9.58
N GLY A 226 -19.08 -0.26 9.74
CA GLY A 226 -18.19 0.86 10.05
C GLY A 226 -18.01 1.03 11.57
N THR A 227 -16.77 1.11 12.06
CA THR A 227 -16.52 1.33 13.50
C THR A 227 -16.92 2.73 13.94
N THR A 228 -16.70 3.74 13.09
CA THR A 228 -16.95 5.16 13.37
C THR A 228 -18.41 5.56 13.15
N THR A 229 -19.20 4.72 12.49
CA THR A 229 -20.59 5.02 12.11
C THR A 229 -21.60 4.27 12.99
N GLY A 230 -21.21 3.84 14.19
CA GLY A 230 -22.09 3.11 15.10
C GLY A 230 -22.48 1.72 14.59
N ASN A 231 -21.59 1.05 13.87
CA ASN A 231 -21.80 -0.26 13.25
C ASN A 231 -22.84 -0.25 12.10
N ALA A 232 -23.03 0.88 11.46
CA ALA A 232 -23.85 0.94 10.25
C ALA A 232 -23.32 0.02 9.16
N ASP A 233 -24.19 -0.41 8.26
CA ASP A 233 -23.79 -1.22 7.10
C ASP A 233 -22.79 -0.47 6.22
N ALA A 234 -21.74 -1.15 5.85
CA ALA A 234 -20.63 -0.62 5.07
C ALA A 234 -20.35 -1.44 3.81
N SER A 235 -21.24 -2.32 3.42
CA SER A 235 -21.06 -3.22 2.26
C SER A 235 -20.77 -2.45 0.95
N SER A 236 -21.38 -1.28 0.79
CA SER A 236 -21.19 -0.40 -0.37
C SER A 236 -20.06 0.62 -0.20
N ALA A 237 -19.34 0.62 0.92
CA ALA A 237 -18.21 1.53 1.09
C ALA A 237 -17.12 1.23 0.06
N ASN A 238 -16.62 2.26 -0.61
CA ASN A 238 -15.58 2.11 -1.63
C ASN A 238 -14.25 1.73 -0.94
N LEU A 239 -13.69 0.60 -1.37
CA LEU A 239 -12.33 0.23 -1.05
C LEU A 239 -11.40 1.01 -1.99
N SER A 240 -10.75 2.05 -1.49
CA SER A 240 -9.82 2.86 -2.28
C SER A 240 -8.66 2.04 -2.85
N SER A 241 -7.97 2.58 -3.84
CA SER A 241 -6.83 1.92 -4.49
C SER A 241 -5.74 1.53 -3.50
N ALA A 242 -5.53 2.33 -2.45
CA ALA A 242 -4.65 2.02 -1.33
C ALA A 242 -5.47 1.99 -0.04
N PHE A 243 -5.26 0.97 0.77
CA PHE A 243 -5.89 0.79 2.07
C PHE A 243 -4.93 0.11 3.05
N ILE A 244 -5.27 0.12 4.34
CA ILE A 244 -4.49 -0.60 5.35
C ILE A 244 -5.33 -1.76 5.86
N LEU A 245 -4.75 -2.96 5.85
CA LEU A 245 -5.30 -4.11 6.56
C LEU A 245 -4.56 -4.27 7.90
N GLU A 246 -5.25 -4.02 9.00
CA GLU A 246 -4.76 -4.28 10.35
C GLU A 246 -5.14 -5.70 10.75
N ARG A 247 -4.17 -6.62 10.76
CA ARG A 247 -4.37 -8.00 11.19
C ARG A 247 -4.11 -8.15 12.68
N LYS A 248 -5.02 -8.80 13.36
CA LYS A 248 -4.91 -9.11 14.80
C LYS A 248 -4.29 -10.48 15.06
N GLY A 249 -4.41 -11.39 14.12
CA GLY A 249 -3.84 -12.74 14.17
C GLY A 249 -2.44 -12.85 13.57
N SER A 250 -2.00 -14.09 13.36
CA SER A 250 -0.79 -14.41 12.59
C SER A 250 -0.93 -14.01 11.12
N GLY A 251 0.20 -13.84 10.43
CA GLY A 251 0.23 -13.61 9.00
C GLY A 251 -0.49 -14.71 8.21
N ALA A 252 -1.14 -14.34 7.12
CA ALA A 252 -1.76 -15.24 6.17
C ALA A 252 -1.85 -14.57 4.79
N MET A 253 -2.06 -15.39 3.75
CA MET A 253 -2.37 -14.89 2.43
C MET A 253 -3.76 -14.24 2.41
N VAL A 254 -3.86 -13.16 1.66
CA VAL A 254 -5.12 -12.43 1.43
C VAL A 254 -5.32 -12.33 -0.07
N THR A 255 -6.48 -12.74 -0.54
CA THR A 255 -6.84 -12.65 -1.95
C THR A 255 -7.37 -11.26 -2.26
N VAL A 256 -6.76 -10.59 -3.23
CA VAL A 256 -7.29 -9.38 -3.84
C VAL A 256 -7.91 -9.76 -5.18
N PRO A 257 -9.25 -9.87 -5.27
CA PRO A 257 -9.91 -10.34 -6.47
C PRO A 257 -9.96 -9.24 -7.55
N LEU A 258 -10.21 -9.67 -8.78
CA LEU A 258 -10.70 -8.74 -9.81
C LEU A 258 -12.11 -8.29 -9.47
N PRO A 259 -12.45 -7.02 -9.73
CA PRO A 259 -13.83 -6.54 -9.59
C PRO A 259 -14.81 -7.36 -10.44
N ALA A 260 -15.99 -7.61 -9.92
CA ALA A 260 -17.05 -8.30 -10.66
C ALA A 260 -17.41 -7.52 -11.92
N GLY A 261 -17.48 -8.20 -13.06
CA GLY A 261 -17.85 -7.59 -14.33
C GLY A 261 -16.70 -7.06 -15.19
N VAL A 262 -15.47 -7.15 -14.74
CA VAL A 262 -14.29 -6.91 -15.58
C VAL A 262 -14.06 -8.12 -16.46
N ASN A 263 -14.42 -8.01 -17.73
CA ASN A 263 -14.05 -8.93 -18.79
C ASN A 263 -12.84 -8.31 -19.52
N LEU A 264 -11.67 -8.87 -19.29
CA LEU A 264 -10.42 -8.50 -19.94
C LEU A 264 -10.12 -9.42 -21.10
#